data_c654a20580bd02cc2cc6886d515d0b44
#
_entry.id   c654a20580bd02cc2cc6886d515d0b44
#
_cell.length_a   1.000
_cell.length_b   1.000
_cell.length_c   1.000
_cell.angle_alpha   90.00
_cell.angle_beta   90.00
_cell.angle_gamma   90.00
#
_symmetry.space_group_name_H-M   'P 1'
#
loop_
_entity.id
_entity.type
_entity.pdbx_description
1 polymer ?
#
loop_
_entity_poly.entity_id
_entity_poly.type
_entity_poly.pdbx_seq_one_letter_code
_entity_poly.pdbx_strand_id
1 'polypeptide(L)'
;KIHVTGMVPRQEYEGELQAWSRDELKLACDTAHELGIPVVGHCRGGPSLKDAMLAGMDMILHGTYMDEEGLELMLEKNVPLVPTFTFQANLIDYAEEMNASKDYKAIFEKEIDDNIEIFRKAFDAGVPFICGSESGFSVTPYGDWHYKELEVFVDKLKMTPLEAITCATKNAAKAMRKEDTLGLVSPGYKADLLVIDGDPSKDVSILGKKELIKYVILDGKEVDLTPAPERIKDPDGWRISSYSGKILKKNKS
;
A
#
# COMPACT_ATOMS: atom_id res chain seq x y z
N LYS A 1 2.78 -8.99 -10.52
CA LYS A 1 3.70 -8.18 -9.71
C LYS A 1 5.13 -8.64 -9.91
N ILE A 2 6.04 -7.70 -10.18
CA ILE A 2 7.48 -7.94 -10.33
C ILE A 2 8.22 -7.21 -9.21
N HIS A 3 9.20 -7.86 -8.60
CA HIS A 3 10.19 -7.22 -7.74
C HIS A 3 11.29 -6.64 -8.61
N VAL A 4 11.22 -5.34 -8.92
CA VAL A 4 12.26 -4.62 -9.69
C VAL A 4 13.51 -4.48 -8.85
N THR A 5 13.33 -4.24 -7.55
CA THR A 5 14.41 -4.21 -6.56
C THR A 5 14.32 -5.40 -5.62
N GLY A 6 15.38 -5.66 -4.86
CA GLY A 6 15.41 -6.67 -3.80
C GLY A 6 14.44 -6.34 -2.67
N MET A 7 14.24 -7.31 -1.75
CA MET A 7 13.30 -7.15 -0.62
C MET A 7 13.97 -6.72 0.69
N VAL A 8 15.28 -6.45 0.68
CA VAL A 8 16.03 -6.13 1.90
C VAL A 8 16.72 -4.79 1.72
N PRO A 9 16.21 -3.73 2.38
CA PRO A 9 16.89 -2.45 2.39
C PRO A 9 18.26 -2.59 3.08
N ARG A 10 19.25 -1.87 2.60
CA ARG A 10 20.59 -1.85 3.16
C ARG A 10 20.97 -0.43 3.57
N GLN A 11 21.67 -0.30 4.70
CA GLN A 11 22.13 1.00 5.19
C GLN A 11 23.14 1.68 4.25
N GLU A 12 23.84 0.89 3.45
CA GLU A 12 24.90 1.36 2.53
C GLU A 12 24.34 1.96 1.23
N TYR A 13 23.04 1.79 0.97
CA TYR A 13 22.36 2.26 -0.25
C TYR A 13 21.04 2.95 0.11
N GLU A 14 20.71 3.98 -0.61
CA GLU A 14 19.35 4.53 -0.59
C GLU A 14 18.43 3.57 -1.35
N GLY A 15 17.66 2.76 -0.57
CA GLY A 15 16.75 1.77 -1.10
C GLY A 15 17.33 0.36 -1.21
N GLU A 16 16.95 -0.31 -2.26
CA GLU A 16 17.26 -1.71 -2.54
C GLU A 16 17.98 -1.86 -3.89
N LEU A 17 18.74 -2.94 -4.03
CA LEU A 17 19.45 -3.22 -5.29
C LEU A 17 18.45 -3.60 -6.38
N GLN A 18 18.62 -3.05 -7.57
CA GLN A 18 17.87 -3.44 -8.77
C GLN A 18 18.22 -4.89 -9.18
N ALA A 19 17.18 -5.70 -9.40
CA ALA A 19 17.32 -7.12 -9.70
C ALA A 19 17.29 -7.44 -11.21
N TRP A 20 16.81 -6.52 -12.03
CA TRP A 20 16.56 -6.70 -13.46
C TRP A 20 17.12 -5.53 -14.25
N SER A 21 17.63 -5.79 -15.44
CA SER A 21 17.90 -4.74 -16.43
C SER A 21 16.57 -4.16 -16.96
N ARG A 22 16.63 -2.97 -17.53
CA ARG A 22 15.45 -2.35 -18.18
C ARG A 22 14.90 -3.21 -19.31
N ASP A 23 15.76 -3.87 -20.09
CA ASP A 23 15.34 -4.71 -21.20
C ASP A 23 14.59 -5.97 -20.73
N GLU A 24 15.02 -6.60 -19.63
CA GLU A 24 14.31 -7.72 -19.02
C GLU A 24 12.94 -7.29 -18.46
N LEU A 25 12.88 -6.13 -17.80
CA LEU A 25 11.62 -5.55 -17.33
C LEU A 25 10.67 -5.25 -18.51
N LYS A 26 11.23 -4.68 -19.59
CA LYS A 26 10.45 -4.39 -20.79
C LYS A 26 9.88 -5.66 -21.41
N LEU A 27 10.68 -6.71 -21.57
CA LEU A 27 10.22 -7.99 -22.08
C LEU A 27 9.07 -8.56 -21.23
N ALA A 28 9.17 -8.47 -19.90
CA ALA A 28 8.13 -8.94 -19.00
C ALA A 28 6.84 -8.11 -19.14
N CYS A 29 6.96 -6.77 -19.24
CA CYS A 29 5.81 -5.89 -19.45
C CYS A 29 5.14 -6.15 -20.80
N ASP A 30 5.90 -6.18 -21.88
CA ASP A 30 5.39 -6.43 -23.24
C ASP A 30 4.62 -7.77 -23.28
N THR A 31 5.21 -8.84 -22.72
CA THR A 31 4.59 -10.17 -22.69
C THR A 31 3.27 -10.17 -21.91
N ALA A 32 3.23 -9.47 -20.76
CA ALA A 32 2.01 -9.38 -19.99
C ALA A 32 0.93 -8.54 -20.71
N HIS A 33 1.33 -7.45 -21.35
CA HIS A 33 0.42 -6.57 -22.10
C HIS A 33 -0.18 -7.24 -23.33
N GLU A 34 0.56 -8.11 -24.02
CA GLU A 34 0.03 -8.94 -25.10
C GLU A 34 -1.15 -9.82 -24.63
N LEU A 35 -1.16 -10.20 -23.35
CA LEU A 35 -2.24 -10.94 -22.69
C LEU A 35 -3.31 -10.05 -22.04
N GLY A 36 -3.19 -8.72 -22.16
CA GLY A 36 -4.07 -7.75 -21.50
C GLY A 36 -3.89 -7.65 -19.99
N ILE A 37 -2.76 -8.14 -19.45
CA ILE A 37 -2.47 -8.18 -18.02
C ILE A 37 -1.60 -6.98 -17.63
N PRO A 38 -2.04 -6.10 -16.68
CA PRO A 38 -1.20 -5.01 -16.18
C PRO A 38 -0.06 -5.52 -15.31
N VAL A 39 1.06 -4.80 -15.31
CA VAL A 39 2.26 -5.12 -14.53
C VAL A 39 2.51 -4.09 -13.45
N VAL A 40 2.76 -4.57 -12.24
CA VAL A 40 3.01 -3.75 -11.04
C VAL A 40 4.43 -3.99 -10.55
N GLY A 41 5.18 -2.91 -10.29
CA GLY A 41 6.57 -2.95 -9.84
C GLY A 41 6.73 -2.67 -8.36
N HIS A 42 7.40 -3.58 -7.62
CA HIS A 42 7.98 -3.25 -6.32
C HIS A 42 9.30 -2.51 -6.57
N CYS A 43 9.36 -1.24 -6.19
CA CYS A 43 10.52 -0.36 -6.44
C CYS A 43 10.85 0.46 -5.19
N ARG A 44 12.05 0.23 -4.64
CA ARG A 44 12.64 1.00 -3.54
C ARG A 44 14.02 1.50 -3.98
N GLY A 45 14.03 2.56 -4.81
CA GLY A 45 15.24 3.17 -5.35
C GLY A 45 14.96 4.03 -6.58
N GLY A 46 15.48 5.25 -6.63
CA GLY A 46 15.18 6.22 -7.69
C GLY A 46 15.53 5.73 -9.10
N PRO A 47 16.74 5.22 -9.38
CA PRO A 47 17.07 4.69 -10.70
C PRO A 47 16.17 3.54 -11.15
N SER A 48 15.87 2.60 -10.23
CA SER A 48 15.02 1.44 -10.48
C SER A 48 13.58 1.83 -10.81
N LEU A 49 13.08 2.87 -10.15
CA LEU A 49 11.78 3.47 -10.40
C LEU A 49 11.67 3.96 -11.86
N LYS A 50 12.68 4.70 -12.32
CA LYS A 50 12.72 5.21 -13.70
C LYS A 50 12.78 4.08 -14.72
N ASP A 51 13.63 3.08 -14.49
CA ASP A 51 13.72 1.90 -15.35
C ASP A 51 12.40 1.12 -15.42
N ALA A 52 11.70 0.95 -14.29
CA ALA A 52 10.40 0.31 -14.25
C ALA A 52 9.34 1.05 -15.09
N MET A 53 9.26 2.37 -14.95
CA MET A 53 8.33 3.19 -15.73
C MET A 53 8.67 3.22 -17.22
N LEU A 54 9.96 3.29 -17.57
CA LEU A 54 10.43 3.25 -18.96
C LEU A 54 10.23 1.87 -19.60
N ALA A 55 10.25 0.81 -18.80
CA ALA A 55 9.94 -0.55 -19.24
C ALA A 55 8.44 -0.78 -19.48
N GLY A 56 7.56 0.10 -19.02
CA GLY A 56 6.13 0.04 -19.25
C GLY A 56 5.30 -0.50 -18.10
N MET A 57 5.78 -0.42 -16.85
CA MET A 57 4.97 -0.80 -15.70
C MET A 57 3.76 0.11 -15.53
N ASP A 58 2.60 -0.49 -15.25
CA ASP A 58 1.31 0.21 -15.12
C ASP A 58 1.12 0.84 -13.75
N MET A 59 1.90 0.44 -12.75
CA MET A 59 1.79 0.92 -11.36
C MET A 59 3.09 0.67 -10.61
N ILE A 60 3.44 1.60 -9.72
CA ILE A 60 4.62 1.49 -8.86
C ILE A 60 4.17 1.33 -7.39
N LEU A 61 4.73 0.33 -6.73
CA LEU A 61 4.62 0.14 -5.28
C LEU A 61 5.87 0.73 -4.62
N HIS A 62 5.67 1.33 -3.45
CA HIS A 62 6.65 2.05 -2.64
C HIS A 62 7.11 3.35 -3.31
N GLY A 63 7.87 3.29 -4.38
CA GLY A 63 8.36 4.46 -5.11
C GLY A 63 9.38 5.30 -4.32
N THR A 64 10.02 4.71 -3.30
CA THR A 64 10.92 5.41 -2.40
C THR A 64 12.16 5.91 -3.12
N TYR A 65 12.71 7.02 -2.64
CA TYR A 65 13.85 7.72 -3.23
C TYR A 65 13.60 8.25 -4.66
N MET A 66 12.34 8.55 -4.97
CA MET A 66 11.97 9.23 -6.21
C MET A 66 12.61 10.62 -6.24
N ASP A 67 13.26 10.95 -7.34
CA ASP A 67 13.79 12.28 -7.62
C ASP A 67 12.83 13.09 -8.53
N GLU A 68 13.19 14.33 -8.85
CA GLU A 68 12.39 15.20 -9.71
C GLU A 68 12.16 14.59 -11.10
N GLU A 69 13.18 13.96 -11.69
CA GLU A 69 13.07 13.29 -12.99
C GLU A 69 12.10 12.09 -12.91
N GLY A 70 12.14 11.34 -11.81
CA GLY A 70 11.20 10.25 -11.54
C GLY A 70 9.76 10.76 -11.40
N LEU A 71 9.57 11.91 -10.74
CA LEU A 71 8.27 12.56 -10.63
C LEU A 71 7.74 13.03 -12.01
N GLU A 72 8.57 13.69 -12.79
CA GLU A 72 8.20 14.15 -14.14
C GLU A 72 7.80 12.97 -15.03
N LEU A 73 8.56 11.88 -14.99
CA LEU A 73 8.28 10.66 -15.74
C LEU A 73 6.97 10.00 -15.28
N MET A 74 6.71 9.99 -13.97
CA MET A 74 5.47 9.43 -13.41
C MET A 74 4.24 10.21 -13.87
N LEU A 75 4.35 11.55 -13.93
CA LEU A 75 3.30 12.43 -14.45
C LEU A 75 3.11 12.25 -15.97
N GLU A 76 4.20 12.26 -16.75
CA GLU A 76 4.15 12.06 -18.19
C GLU A 76 3.45 10.76 -18.58
N LYS A 77 3.80 9.68 -17.89
CA LYS A 77 3.25 8.34 -18.17
C LYS A 77 1.93 8.05 -17.44
N ASN A 78 1.50 8.98 -16.57
CA ASN A 78 0.30 8.80 -15.71
C ASN A 78 0.33 7.49 -14.91
N VAL A 79 1.51 7.13 -14.38
CA VAL A 79 1.69 5.91 -13.58
C VAL A 79 1.25 6.18 -12.15
N PRO A 80 0.31 5.39 -11.59
CA PRO A 80 -0.11 5.53 -10.20
C PRO A 80 0.95 5.03 -9.23
N LEU A 81 0.98 5.68 -8.04
CA LEU A 81 1.85 5.35 -6.93
C LEU A 81 1.07 4.74 -5.76
N VAL A 82 1.58 3.64 -5.22
CA VAL A 82 1.07 2.98 -4.02
C VAL A 82 2.17 2.98 -2.96
N PRO A 83 2.22 3.97 -2.05
CA PRO A 83 3.33 4.12 -1.10
C PRO A 83 3.55 2.95 -0.16
N THR A 84 2.46 2.32 0.31
CA THR A 84 2.49 1.15 1.21
C THR A 84 3.20 1.40 2.55
N PHE A 85 2.93 2.55 3.15
CA PHE A 85 3.51 2.94 4.44
C PHE A 85 3.07 2.05 5.61
N THR A 86 1.92 1.37 5.50
CA THR A 86 1.32 0.61 6.61
C THR A 86 2.29 -0.38 7.24
N PHE A 87 3.02 -1.15 6.40
CA PHE A 87 4.00 -2.11 6.90
C PHE A 87 5.11 -1.42 7.70
N GLN A 88 5.69 -0.36 7.14
CA GLN A 88 6.77 0.41 7.76
C GLN A 88 6.30 1.09 9.05
N ALA A 89 5.15 1.77 9.01
CA ALA A 89 4.57 2.43 10.17
C ALA A 89 4.32 1.45 11.32
N ASN A 90 3.71 0.31 11.05
CA ASN A 90 3.48 -0.71 12.07
C ASN A 90 4.79 -1.31 12.61
N LEU A 91 5.79 -1.53 11.75
CA LEU A 91 7.09 -2.02 12.19
C LEU A 91 7.81 -1.00 13.09
N ILE A 92 7.64 0.29 12.83
CA ILE A 92 8.19 1.38 13.66
C ILE A 92 7.44 1.47 14.98
N ASP A 93 6.10 1.54 14.93
CA ASP A 93 5.23 1.75 16.09
C ASP A 93 5.28 0.57 17.08
N TYR A 94 5.41 -0.65 16.56
CA TYR A 94 5.35 -1.90 17.33
C TYR A 94 6.66 -2.70 17.30
N ALA A 95 7.79 -2.04 17.05
CA ALA A 95 9.10 -2.69 16.90
C ALA A 95 9.45 -3.58 18.12
N GLU A 96 9.23 -3.10 19.33
CA GLU A 96 9.53 -3.82 20.56
C GLU A 96 8.61 -5.04 20.73
N GLU A 97 7.30 -4.85 20.53
CA GLU A 97 6.31 -5.93 20.63
C GLU A 97 6.61 -7.05 19.63
N MET A 98 6.98 -6.68 18.40
CA MET A 98 7.30 -7.61 17.33
C MET A 98 8.72 -8.17 17.40
N ASN A 99 9.53 -7.68 18.34
CA ASN A 99 10.94 -8.03 18.46
C ASN A 99 11.73 -7.78 17.17
N ALA A 100 11.40 -6.66 16.49
CA ALA A 100 12.10 -6.21 15.30
C ALA A 100 13.49 -5.67 15.66
N SER A 101 14.45 -5.77 14.74
CA SER A 101 15.78 -5.20 14.99
C SER A 101 15.73 -3.67 15.00
N LYS A 102 16.60 -3.06 15.82
CA LYS A 102 16.70 -1.59 15.85
C LYS A 102 17.15 -1.01 14.52
N ASP A 103 17.94 -1.74 13.77
CA ASP A 103 18.44 -1.31 12.46
C ASP A 103 17.29 -1.20 11.45
N TYR A 104 16.37 -2.19 11.42
CA TYR A 104 15.19 -2.11 10.55
C TYR A 104 14.27 -0.95 10.91
N LYS A 105 14.06 -0.71 12.21
CA LYS A 105 13.28 0.45 12.66
C LYS A 105 13.88 1.75 12.11
N ALA A 106 15.18 1.97 12.34
CA ALA A 106 15.87 3.19 11.91
C ALA A 106 15.87 3.37 10.38
N ILE A 107 16.04 2.27 9.61
CA ILE A 107 15.98 2.31 8.14
C ILE A 107 14.60 2.78 7.68
N PHE A 108 13.53 2.23 8.22
CA PHE A 108 12.18 2.59 7.78
C PHE A 108 11.72 3.96 8.29
N GLU A 109 12.13 4.39 9.49
CA GLU A 109 11.93 5.77 9.94
C GLU A 109 12.55 6.76 8.95
N LYS A 110 13.84 6.54 8.63
CA LYS A 110 14.55 7.37 7.65
C LYS A 110 13.89 7.33 6.28
N GLU A 111 13.52 6.14 5.78
CA GLU A 111 12.90 6.00 4.47
C GLU A 111 11.57 6.77 4.38
N ILE A 112 10.72 6.68 5.40
CA ILE A 112 9.48 7.47 5.42
C ILE A 112 9.81 8.97 5.39
N ASP A 113 10.66 9.44 6.28
CA ASP A 113 10.94 10.88 6.42
C ASP A 113 11.60 11.46 5.15
N ASP A 114 12.54 10.74 4.53
CA ASP A 114 13.20 11.17 3.29
C ASP A 114 12.24 11.29 2.10
N ASN A 115 11.13 10.55 2.12
CA ASN A 115 10.23 10.49 0.97
C ASN A 115 8.97 11.37 1.10
N ILE A 116 8.67 11.90 2.30
CA ILE A 116 7.43 12.67 2.53
C ILE A 116 7.35 13.90 1.64
N GLU A 117 8.42 14.65 1.47
CA GLU A 117 8.43 15.88 0.68
C GLU A 117 8.14 15.61 -0.79
N ILE A 118 8.86 14.67 -1.40
CA ILE A 118 8.68 14.35 -2.82
C ILE A 118 7.31 13.69 -3.09
N PHE A 119 6.81 12.87 -2.16
CA PHE A 119 5.49 12.28 -2.29
C PHE A 119 4.38 13.31 -2.14
N ARG A 120 4.53 14.26 -1.21
CA ARG A 120 3.59 15.37 -1.12
C ARG A 120 3.57 16.19 -2.41
N LYS A 121 4.75 16.52 -2.95
CA LYS A 121 4.89 17.20 -4.23
C LYS A 121 4.24 16.41 -5.37
N ALA A 122 4.44 15.10 -5.41
CA ALA A 122 3.84 14.21 -6.41
C ALA A 122 2.30 14.23 -6.32
N PHE A 123 1.76 14.16 -5.11
CA PHE A 123 0.32 14.24 -4.89
C PHE A 123 -0.26 15.58 -5.35
N ASP A 124 0.38 16.70 -4.97
CA ASP A 124 -0.04 18.05 -5.36
C ASP A 124 0.06 18.28 -6.88
N ALA A 125 1.02 17.63 -7.54
CA ALA A 125 1.18 17.68 -8.99
C ALA A 125 0.18 16.78 -9.74
N GLY A 126 -0.58 15.93 -9.05
CA GLY A 126 -1.65 15.13 -9.63
C GLY A 126 -1.27 13.67 -9.95
N VAL A 127 -0.16 13.16 -9.44
CA VAL A 127 0.12 11.72 -9.50
C VAL A 127 -1.03 10.97 -8.81
N PRO A 128 -1.63 9.94 -9.43
CA PRO A 128 -2.68 9.16 -8.81
C PRO A 128 -2.12 8.33 -7.65
N PHE A 129 -2.45 8.70 -6.41
CA PHE A 129 -2.13 7.90 -5.23
C PHE A 129 -3.20 6.84 -4.98
N ILE A 130 -2.76 5.64 -4.59
CA ILE A 130 -3.62 4.51 -4.26
C ILE A 130 -3.25 4.01 -2.88
N CYS A 131 -4.26 3.68 -2.09
CA CYS A 131 -4.07 3.04 -0.80
C CYS A 131 -3.68 1.57 -0.99
N GLY A 132 -2.57 1.15 -0.38
CA GLY A 132 -2.12 -0.23 -0.33
C GLY A 132 -1.44 -0.52 1.00
N SER A 133 -1.85 -1.58 1.69
CA SER A 133 -1.40 -1.89 3.05
C SER A 133 -0.29 -2.93 3.12
N GLU A 134 0.10 -3.50 2.00
CA GLU A 134 1.04 -4.63 1.94
C GLU A 134 0.66 -5.79 2.87
N SER A 135 -0.66 -6.05 2.97
CA SER A 135 -1.26 -7.04 3.87
C SER A 135 -0.77 -8.45 3.59
N GLY A 136 -0.56 -9.21 4.65
CA GLY A 136 -0.08 -10.59 4.60
C GLY A 136 1.18 -10.85 5.43
N PHE A 137 1.89 -9.81 5.84
CA PHE A 137 2.99 -9.91 6.80
C PHE A 137 2.48 -9.94 8.25
N SER A 138 3.33 -10.39 9.17
CA SER A 138 3.00 -10.46 10.60
C SER A 138 2.66 -9.10 11.23
N VAL A 139 3.26 -8.01 10.73
CA VAL A 139 2.98 -6.63 11.16
C VAL A 139 1.78 -6.01 10.44
N THR A 140 1.30 -6.63 9.37
CA THR A 140 0.13 -6.22 8.60
C THR A 140 -0.77 -7.42 8.28
N PRO A 141 -1.30 -8.13 9.29
CA PRO A 141 -2.18 -9.26 9.06
C PRO A 141 -3.44 -8.84 8.29
N TYR A 142 -4.01 -9.79 7.54
CA TYR A 142 -5.22 -9.53 6.77
C TYR A 142 -6.38 -9.04 7.63
N GLY A 143 -7.07 -8.02 7.16
CA GLY A 143 -8.31 -7.51 7.74
C GLY A 143 -8.16 -6.54 8.92
N ASP A 144 -6.94 -6.27 9.39
CA ASP A 144 -6.77 -5.45 10.60
C ASP A 144 -6.21 -4.06 10.37
N TRP A 145 -5.39 -3.82 9.33
CA TRP A 145 -4.55 -2.63 9.24
C TRP A 145 -4.71 -1.80 7.97
N HIS A 146 -5.71 -2.08 7.12
CA HIS A 146 -5.88 -1.38 5.84
C HIS A 146 -6.11 0.13 6.01
N TYR A 147 -6.78 0.57 7.07
CA TYR A 147 -7.03 1.97 7.39
C TYR A 147 -5.76 2.74 7.78
N LYS A 148 -4.70 2.05 8.26
CA LYS A 148 -3.44 2.67 8.70
C LYS A 148 -2.77 3.46 7.58
N GLU A 149 -2.89 3.01 6.34
CA GLU A 149 -2.39 3.76 5.18
C GLU A 149 -3.07 5.13 5.05
N LEU A 150 -4.38 5.20 5.30
CA LEU A 150 -5.12 6.47 5.28
C LEU A 150 -4.69 7.40 6.41
N GLU A 151 -4.43 6.86 7.61
CA GLU A 151 -3.87 7.65 8.72
C GLU A 151 -2.52 8.25 8.32
N VAL A 152 -1.63 7.47 7.73
CA VAL A 152 -0.31 7.96 7.29
C VAL A 152 -0.47 9.03 6.19
N PHE A 153 -1.39 8.86 5.25
CA PHE A 153 -1.66 9.86 4.22
C PHE A 153 -2.12 11.19 4.84
N VAL A 154 -3.01 11.14 5.82
CA VAL A 154 -3.48 12.35 6.52
C VAL A 154 -2.35 12.95 7.38
N ASP A 155 -1.69 12.14 8.19
CA ASP A 155 -0.72 12.61 9.18
C ASP A 155 0.60 13.08 8.55
N LYS A 156 1.13 12.31 7.60
CA LYS A 156 2.45 12.56 7.00
C LYS A 156 2.35 13.35 5.70
N LEU A 157 1.50 12.92 4.76
CA LEU A 157 1.33 13.59 3.47
C LEU A 157 0.38 14.79 3.55
N LYS A 158 -0.22 15.08 4.69
CA LYS A 158 -1.14 16.21 4.90
C LYS A 158 -2.33 16.21 3.92
N MET A 159 -2.76 15.05 3.51
CA MET A 159 -4.01 14.88 2.77
C MET A 159 -5.20 15.18 3.68
N THR A 160 -6.28 15.70 3.14
CA THR A 160 -7.56 15.70 3.85
C THR A 160 -8.08 14.26 3.99
N PRO A 161 -8.92 13.95 4.99
CA PRO A 161 -9.52 12.64 5.12
C PRO A 161 -10.26 12.15 3.84
N LEU A 162 -10.93 13.06 3.13
CA LEU A 162 -11.63 12.71 1.87
C LEU A 162 -10.66 12.40 0.73
N GLU A 163 -9.53 13.09 0.62
CA GLU A 163 -8.48 12.75 -0.34
C GLU A 163 -7.91 11.36 -0.06
N ALA A 164 -7.59 11.08 1.21
CA ALA A 164 -7.12 9.74 1.61
C ALA A 164 -8.15 8.65 1.29
N ILE A 165 -9.43 8.85 1.62
CA ILE A 165 -10.50 7.91 1.28
C ILE A 165 -10.62 7.75 -0.25
N THR A 166 -10.45 8.81 -1.02
CA THR A 166 -10.46 8.75 -2.49
C THR A 166 -9.35 7.85 -3.03
N CYS A 167 -8.16 7.87 -2.40
CA CYS A 167 -7.08 6.96 -2.76
C CYS A 167 -7.44 5.49 -2.53
N ALA A 168 -8.24 5.18 -1.49
CA ALA A 168 -8.67 3.82 -1.16
C ALA A 168 -9.92 3.36 -1.93
N THR A 169 -10.62 4.25 -2.61
CA THR A 169 -11.90 3.96 -3.28
C THR A 169 -11.83 4.24 -4.79
N LYS A 170 -12.08 5.47 -5.20
CA LYS A 170 -12.13 5.86 -6.61
C LYS A 170 -10.82 5.57 -7.35
N ASN A 171 -9.68 5.95 -6.76
CA ASN A 171 -8.39 5.74 -7.41
C ASN A 171 -8.02 4.25 -7.45
N ALA A 172 -8.32 3.50 -6.40
CA ALA A 172 -8.12 2.05 -6.37
C ALA A 172 -8.97 1.34 -7.43
N ALA A 173 -10.25 1.73 -7.60
CA ALA A 173 -11.11 1.19 -8.63
C ALA A 173 -10.55 1.46 -10.05
N LYS A 174 -10.05 2.67 -10.29
CA LYS A 174 -9.40 3.04 -11.57
C LYS A 174 -8.16 2.18 -11.83
N ALA A 175 -7.31 2.00 -10.83
CA ALA A 175 -6.13 1.14 -10.95
C ALA A 175 -6.47 -0.32 -11.27
N MET A 176 -7.59 -0.80 -10.77
CA MET A 176 -8.14 -2.12 -11.07
C MET A 176 -8.90 -2.19 -12.41
N ARG A 177 -8.99 -1.09 -13.16
CA ARG A 177 -9.79 -0.97 -14.39
C ARG A 177 -11.27 -1.30 -14.16
N LYS A 178 -11.83 -0.83 -13.03
CA LYS A 178 -13.21 -1.04 -12.58
C LYS A 178 -13.92 0.28 -12.22
N GLU A 179 -13.39 1.41 -12.66
CA GLU A 179 -13.90 2.75 -12.36
C GLU A 179 -15.34 2.99 -12.77
N ASP A 180 -15.83 2.25 -13.76
CA ASP A 180 -17.22 2.36 -14.24
C ASP A 180 -18.22 1.62 -13.32
N THR A 181 -17.73 0.78 -12.40
CA THR A 181 -18.59 -0.10 -11.58
C THR A 181 -18.27 -0.09 -10.09
N LEU A 182 -17.09 0.35 -9.69
CA LEU A 182 -16.60 0.35 -8.30
C LEU A 182 -16.05 1.71 -7.87
N GLY A 183 -15.91 1.91 -6.57
CA GLY A 183 -15.20 3.03 -5.96
C GLY A 183 -16.02 4.27 -5.70
N LEU A 184 -17.31 4.29 -6.06
CA LEU A 184 -18.20 5.43 -5.82
C LEU A 184 -19.55 4.96 -5.22
N VAL A 185 -20.11 5.80 -4.37
CA VAL A 185 -21.52 5.68 -3.92
C VAL A 185 -22.37 6.48 -4.92
N SER A 186 -22.75 5.85 -6.01
CA SER A 186 -23.49 6.50 -7.10
C SER A 186 -24.42 5.50 -7.80
N PRO A 187 -25.57 5.95 -8.35
CA PRO A 187 -26.43 5.10 -9.14
C PRO A 187 -25.68 4.41 -10.30
N GLY A 188 -25.88 3.10 -10.45
CA GLY A 188 -25.20 2.28 -11.47
C GLY A 188 -23.92 1.60 -11.00
N TYR A 189 -23.38 2.01 -9.86
CA TYR A 189 -22.23 1.34 -9.24
C TYR A 189 -22.67 0.15 -8.37
N LYS A 190 -21.76 -0.82 -8.22
CA LYS A 190 -21.97 -1.92 -7.28
C LYS A 190 -22.03 -1.39 -5.85
N ALA A 191 -22.91 -1.97 -5.07
CA ALA A 191 -23.03 -1.62 -3.66
C ALA A 191 -21.99 -2.39 -2.83
N ASP A 192 -20.72 -1.97 -2.95
CA ASP A 192 -19.62 -2.36 -2.08
C ASP A 192 -19.41 -1.23 -1.08
N LEU A 193 -20.05 -1.34 0.10
CA LEU A 193 -20.23 -0.24 1.04
C LEU A 193 -19.78 -0.61 2.45
N LEU A 194 -19.24 0.40 3.16
CA LEU A 194 -19.07 0.38 4.61
C LEU A 194 -20.06 1.38 5.23
N VAL A 195 -20.81 0.94 6.22
CA VAL A 195 -21.64 1.80 7.05
C VAL A 195 -20.97 1.98 8.41
N ILE A 196 -20.55 3.21 8.69
CA ILE A 196 -19.75 3.56 9.86
C ILE A 196 -20.58 4.43 10.82
N ASP A 197 -20.49 4.13 12.11
CA ASP A 197 -21.06 4.97 13.18
C ASP A 197 -20.05 6.09 13.52
N GLY A 198 -20.10 7.18 12.74
CA GLY A 198 -19.19 8.30 12.80
C GLY A 198 -18.96 8.95 11.45
N ASP A 199 -18.05 9.88 11.40
CA ASP A 199 -17.76 10.68 10.19
C ASP A 199 -16.29 10.50 9.75
N PRO A 200 -15.97 9.52 8.88
CA PRO A 200 -14.61 9.29 8.41
C PRO A 200 -14.07 10.45 7.56
N SER A 201 -14.92 11.37 7.10
CA SER A 201 -14.46 12.57 6.40
C SER A 201 -13.81 13.60 7.32
N LYS A 202 -13.94 13.42 8.64
CA LYS A 202 -13.26 14.23 9.66
C LYS A 202 -12.11 13.49 10.34
N ASP A 203 -12.26 12.18 10.52
CA ASP A 203 -11.27 11.34 11.19
C ASP A 203 -11.24 9.94 10.55
N VAL A 204 -10.22 9.67 9.75
CA VAL A 204 -10.06 8.37 9.09
C VAL A 204 -9.72 7.24 10.06
N SER A 205 -9.23 7.55 11.28
CA SER A 205 -8.86 6.55 12.28
C SER A 205 -10.03 5.69 12.73
N ILE A 206 -11.26 6.22 12.63
CA ILE A 206 -12.48 5.48 12.98
C ILE A 206 -12.71 4.26 12.09
N LEU A 207 -12.14 4.24 10.86
CA LEU A 207 -12.20 3.07 9.98
C LEU A 207 -11.45 1.86 10.54
N GLY A 208 -10.55 2.10 11.48
CA GLY A 208 -9.85 1.05 12.22
C GLY A 208 -10.59 0.54 13.47
N LYS A 209 -11.70 1.14 13.84
CA LYS A 209 -12.48 0.78 15.04
C LYS A 209 -13.61 -0.17 14.62
N LYS A 210 -13.40 -1.47 14.81
CA LYS A 210 -14.36 -2.50 14.36
C LYS A 210 -15.77 -2.31 14.94
N GLU A 211 -15.86 -1.80 16.17
CA GLU A 211 -17.12 -1.52 16.86
C GLU A 211 -17.94 -0.39 16.21
N LEU A 212 -17.30 0.47 15.43
CA LEU A 212 -17.97 1.52 14.67
C LEU A 212 -18.42 1.07 13.28
N ILE A 213 -17.95 -0.07 12.79
CA ILE A 213 -18.39 -0.65 11.51
C ILE A 213 -19.73 -1.35 11.76
N LYS A 214 -20.81 -0.76 11.27
CA LYS A 214 -22.17 -1.31 11.46
C LYS A 214 -22.49 -2.36 10.41
N TYR A 215 -22.17 -2.08 9.15
CA TYR A 215 -22.40 -3.02 8.05
C TYR A 215 -21.22 -2.99 7.08
N VAL A 216 -20.90 -4.15 6.58
CA VAL A 216 -20.09 -4.35 5.38
C VAL A 216 -21.01 -4.95 4.33
N ILE A 217 -21.14 -4.28 3.20
CA ILE A 217 -21.99 -4.73 2.09
C ILE A 217 -21.08 -5.00 0.91
N LEU A 218 -21.18 -6.18 0.32
CA LEU A 218 -20.45 -6.61 -0.86
C LEU A 218 -21.43 -7.03 -1.94
N ASP A 219 -21.37 -6.40 -3.10
CA ASP A 219 -22.27 -6.62 -4.24
C ASP A 219 -23.76 -6.59 -3.82
N GLY A 220 -24.10 -5.63 -2.95
CA GLY A 220 -25.46 -5.43 -2.42
C GLY A 220 -25.89 -6.40 -1.33
N LYS A 221 -25.02 -7.28 -0.84
CA LYS A 221 -25.32 -8.25 0.21
C LYS A 221 -24.54 -7.92 1.48
N GLU A 222 -25.19 -8.02 2.60
CA GLU A 222 -24.55 -7.88 3.91
C GLU A 222 -23.57 -9.03 4.14
N VAL A 223 -22.36 -8.67 4.58
CA VAL A 223 -21.32 -9.63 4.96
C VAL A 223 -21.48 -9.98 6.43
N ASP A 224 -21.47 -11.27 6.75
CA ASP A 224 -21.44 -11.73 8.15
C ASP A 224 -20.11 -11.32 8.80
N LEU A 225 -20.19 -10.46 9.81
CA LEU A 225 -19.05 -9.98 10.59
C LEU A 225 -18.73 -10.84 11.81
N THR A 226 -19.40 -11.97 11.97
CA THR A 226 -19.09 -12.93 13.05
C THR A 226 -17.62 -13.31 12.97
N PRO A 227 -16.85 -13.17 14.07
CA PRO A 227 -15.44 -13.53 14.04
C PRO A 227 -15.24 -14.98 13.57
N ALA A 228 -14.33 -15.18 12.62
CA ALA A 228 -13.94 -16.52 12.21
C ALA A 228 -13.47 -17.34 13.43
N PRO A 229 -13.74 -18.66 13.48
CA PRO A 229 -13.20 -19.51 14.52
C PRO A 229 -11.68 -19.37 14.62
N GLU A 230 -11.14 -19.51 15.84
CA GLU A 230 -9.69 -19.42 16.04
C GLU A 230 -8.96 -20.33 15.04
N ARG A 231 -7.97 -19.73 14.37
CA ARG A 231 -7.15 -20.46 13.41
C ARG A 231 -6.52 -21.67 14.09
N ILE A 232 -6.63 -22.81 13.45
CA ILE A 232 -5.81 -23.98 13.76
C ILE A 232 -4.34 -23.53 13.72
N LYS A 233 -3.56 -23.91 14.73
CA LYS A 233 -2.14 -23.56 14.85
C LYS A 233 -1.42 -23.68 13.51
N ASP A 234 -0.60 -22.68 13.19
CA ASP A 234 0.30 -22.78 12.05
C ASP A 234 1.10 -24.07 12.12
N PRO A 235 1.34 -24.77 11.00
CA PRO A 235 2.15 -25.96 10.98
C PRO A 235 3.50 -25.71 11.63
N ASP A 236 3.95 -26.59 12.52
CA ASP A 236 5.22 -26.47 13.21
C ASP A 236 6.37 -26.29 12.20
N GLY A 237 7.19 -25.27 12.41
CA GLY A 237 8.37 -24.99 11.58
C GLY A 237 8.17 -24.01 10.43
N TRP A 238 6.98 -23.52 10.16
CA TRP A 238 6.74 -22.47 9.15
C TRP A 238 7.08 -21.07 9.69
N ARG A 239 8.31 -20.61 9.45
CA ARG A 239 8.75 -19.26 9.82
C ARG A 239 9.57 -18.65 8.70
N ILE A 240 9.12 -17.51 8.21
CA ILE A 240 9.77 -16.79 7.10
C ILE A 240 10.79 -15.76 7.62
N SER A 241 10.62 -15.24 8.84
CA SER A 241 11.49 -14.22 9.42
C SER A 241 11.54 -14.33 10.95
N SER A 242 12.47 -13.63 11.58
CA SER A 242 12.62 -13.60 13.05
C SER A 242 11.36 -13.11 13.79
N TYR A 243 10.54 -12.28 13.15
CA TYR A 243 9.27 -11.79 13.69
C TYR A 243 8.03 -12.53 13.17
N SER A 244 8.18 -13.49 12.24
CA SER A 244 7.05 -14.26 11.69
C SER A 244 6.35 -15.17 12.70
N GLY A 245 6.94 -15.38 13.87
CA GLY A 245 6.34 -16.13 14.98
C GLY A 245 5.32 -15.34 15.81
N LYS A 246 5.21 -14.03 15.58
CA LYS A 246 4.24 -13.15 16.22
C LYS A 246 3.39 -12.48 15.18
N ILE A 247 2.10 -12.41 15.41
CA ILE A 247 1.17 -11.65 14.57
C ILE A 247 0.77 -10.41 15.36
N LEU A 248 0.99 -9.23 14.80
CA LEU A 248 0.56 -7.99 15.41
C LEU A 248 -0.96 -7.97 15.46
N LYS A 249 -1.51 -8.12 16.65
CA LYS A 249 -2.95 -8.03 16.91
C LYS A 249 -3.25 -6.62 17.36
N LYS A 250 -4.26 -6.01 16.74
CA LYS A 250 -4.83 -4.80 17.27
C LYS A 250 -5.43 -5.13 18.64
N ASN A 251 -5.01 -4.39 19.68
CA ASN A 251 -5.55 -4.58 21.02
C ASN A 251 -7.07 -4.50 20.94
N LYS A 252 -7.75 -5.54 21.45
CA LYS A 252 -9.19 -5.48 21.66
C LYS A 252 -9.39 -4.49 22.81
N SER A 253 -9.62 -3.22 22.47
CA SER A 253 -10.09 -2.20 23.39
C SER A 253 -11.55 -2.45 23.71
#